data_588f076338e9a85d8df6b495d2a6d182
#
_entry.id   588f076338e9a85d8df6b495d2a6d182
#
_cell.length_a   1.000
_cell.length_b   1.000
_cell.length_c   1.000
_cell.angle_alpha   90.00
_cell.angle_beta   90.00
_cell.angle_gamma   90.00
#
_symmetry.space_group_name_H-M   'P 1'
#
loop_
_entity.id
_entity.type
_entity.pdbx_description
1 polymer ?
#
loop_
_entity_poly.entity_id
_entity_poly.type
_entity_poly.pdbx_seq_one_letter_code
_entity_poly.pdbx_strand_id
1 'polypeptide(L)'
;MITVLDYGIGNLGSVLNMVKKAGGVAVKGSTQNHVEAAEKLIITGVGTFDAGMNALHERNLVETVKEAIVDRKIPVLGICLGMQLLCKSSDEGVTPGLGVVNASVKKFSMDSYLNLKVPHMGWNTVAVRKTNSLIEKLDSEQRFYFVHSYFVECNDPDDILLSTKYGQEFTSAFSHGSTYGVQFHPEKSHRFGLELMKNFLRI
;
A
#
# COMPACT_ATOMS: atom_id res chain seq x y z
N MET A 1 -18.90 4.99 0.65
CA MET A 1 -18.38 4.99 -0.74
C MET A 1 -16.87 4.95 -0.71
N ILE A 2 -16.23 4.19 -1.61
CA ILE A 2 -14.77 4.07 -1.67
C ILE A 2 -14.22 5.12 -2.63
N THR A 3 -13.21 5.87 -2.19
CA THR A 3 -12.48 6.81 -3.04
C THR A 3 -11.10 6.24 -3.38
N VAL A 4 -10.80 6.10 -4.67
CA VAL A 4 -9.44 5.84 -5.16
C VAL A 4 -8.80 7.18 -5.43
N LEU A 5 -7.75 7.51 -4.68
CA LEU A 5 -7.12 8.83 -4.72
C LEU A 5 -6.36 9.04 -6.04
N ASP A 6 -6.75 10.08 -6.78
CA ASP A 6 -6.06 10.54 -7.97
C ASP A 6 -5.22 11.78 -7.67
N TYR A 7 -3.98 11.56 -7.39
CA TYR A 7 -2.99 12.63 -7.23
C TYR A 7 -2.02 12.74 -8.42
N GLY A 8 -2.42 12.17 -9.58
CA GLY A 8 -1.67 12.24 -10.84
C GLY A 8 -0.69 11.09 -11.05
N ILE A 9 -0.60 10.17 -10.11
CA ILE A 9 0.35 9.04 -10.14
C ILE A 9 -0.41 7.73 -9.91
N GLY A 10 -0.10 6.70 -10.70
CA GLY A 10 -0.61 5.35 -10.52
C GLY A 10 -1.57 4.87 -11.60
N ASN A 11 -1.84 3.58 -11.59
CA ASN A 11 -2.79 2.92 -12.49
C ASN A 11 -4.18 2.80 -11.84
N LEU A 12 -4.86 3.91 -11.71
CA LEU A 12 -6.18 4.00 -11.07
C LEU A 12 -7.22 3.11 -11.73
N GLY A 13 -7.19 3.00 -13.06
CA GLY A 13 -8.15 2.21 -13.83
C GLY A 13 -8.15 0.73 -13.43
N SER A 14 -6.98 0.15 -13.21
CA SER A 14 -6.85 -1.25 -12.77
C SER A 14 -7.38 -1.45 -11.36
N VAL A 15 -7.16 -0.51 -10.45
CA VAL A 15 -7.65 -0.58 -9.07
C VAL A 15 -9.17 -0.40 -9.03
N LEU A 16 -9.73 0.59 -9.76
CA LEU A 16 -11.18 0.78 -9.88
C LEU A 16 -11.87 -0.48 -10.44
N ASN A 17 -11.28 -1.08 -11.47
CA ASN A 17 -11.79 -2.32 -12.05
C ASN A 17 -11.70 -3.50 -11.04
N MET A 18 -10.63 -3.58 -10.25
CA MET A 18 -10.50 -4.59 -9.19
C MET A 18 -11.59 -4.41 -8.13
N VAL A 19 -11.84 -3.19 -7.64
CA VAL A 19 -12.91 -2.89 -6.69
C VAL A 19 -14.26 -3.34 -7.24
N LYS A 20 -14.56 -2.99 -8.51
CA LYS A 20 -15.79 -3.43 -9.20
C LYS A 20 -15.90 -4.96 -9.27
N LYS A 21 -14.84 -5.67 -9.65
CA LYS A 21 -14.81 -7.14 -9.69
C LYS A 21 -14.97 -7.76 -8.31
N ALA A 22 -14.52 -7.10 -7.25
CA ALA A 22 -14.73 -7.53 -5.87
C ALA A 22 -16.16 -7.29 -5.36
N GLY A 23 -17.01 -6.64 -6.14
CA GLY A 23 -18.41 -6.34 -5.80
C GLY A 23 -18.60 -4.97 -5.14
N GLY A 24 -17.56 -4.12 -5.12
CA GLY A 24 -17.63 -2.79 -4.56
C GLY A 24 -17.91 -1.70 -5.59
N VAL A 25 -18.23 -0.51 -5.07
CA VAL A 25 -18.38 0.72 -5.85
C VAL A 25 -17.32 1.71 -5.41
N ALA A 26 -16.49 2.15 -6.34
CA ALA A 26 -15.46 3.16 -6.07
C ALA A 26 -15.53 4.28 -7.09
N VAL A 27 -15.16 5.47 -6.62
CA VAL A 27 -15.01 6.67 -7.45
C VAL A 27 -13.56 7.12 -7.45
N LYS A 28 -13.17 7.79 -8.52
CA LYS A 28 -11.91 8.51 -8.61
C LYS A 28 -12.07 9.86 -7.90
N GLY A 29 -11.18 10.16 -6.93
CA GLY A 29 -11.21 11.40 -6.19
C GLY A 29 -9.89 12.15 -6.27
N SER A 30 -9.91 13.42 -6.73
CA SER A 30 -8.72 14.24 -6.97
C SER A 30 -8.70 15.55 -6.18
N THR A 31 -9.67 15.79 -5.33
CA THR A 31 -9.83 17.02 -4.54
C THR A 31 -9.99 16.70 -3.06
N GLN A 32 -9.78 17.69 -2.20
CA GLN A 32 -10.03 17.61 -0.76
C GLN A 32 -11.46 17.11 -0.47
N ASN A 33 -12.47 17.70 -1.11
CA ASN A 33 -13.88 17.32 -0.93
C ASN A 33 -14.12 15.83 -1.23
N HIS A 34 -13.39 15.23 -2.21
CA HIS A 34 -13.50 13.80 -2.47
C HIS A 34 -12.92 12.95 -1.34
N VAL A 35 -11.84 13.42 -0.69
CA VAL A 35 -11.23 12.73 0.46
C VAL A 35 -12.11 12.91 1.69
N GLU A 36 -12.66 14.09 1.91
CA GLU A 36 -13.57 14.40 3.02
C GLU A 36 -14.86 13.56 2.95
N ALA A 37 -15.40 13.36 1.75
CA ALA A 37 -16.59 12.54 1.54
C ALA A 37 -16.32 11.01 1.54
N ALA A 38 -15.06 10.60 1.57
CA ALA A 38 -14.71 9.18 1.53
C ALA A 38 -15.05 8.45 2.84
N GLU A 39 -15.65 7.29 2.73
CA GLU A 39 -15.82 6.33 3.84
C GLU A 39 -14.65 5.34 3.91
N LYS A 40 -14.01 5.07 2.77
CA LYS A 40 -12.77 4.31 2.63
C LYS A 40 -11.90 4.95 1.57
N LEU A 41 -10.58 4.87 1.73
CA LEU A 41 -9.64 5.47 0.81
C LEU A 41 -8.65 4.41 0.29
N ILE A 42 -8.39 4.43 -1.01
CA ILE A 42 -7.29 3.64 -1.61
C ILE A 42 -6.27 4.61 -2.18
N ILE A 43 -5.04 4.51 -1.71
CA ILE A 43 -3.88 5.29 -2.20
C ILE A 43 -3.00 4.34 -2.99
N THR A 44 -2.98 4.47 -4.30
CA THR A 44 -2.14 3.65 -5.18
C THR A 44 -1.17 4.53 -5.95
N GLY A 45 0.02 4.03 -6.23
CA GLY A 45 1.00 4.78 -7.01
C GLY A 45 2.08 3.90 -7.60
N VAL A 46 2.74 4.45 -8.62
CA VAL A 46 3.96 3.92 -9.22
C VAL A 46 4.92 5.08 -9.47
N GLY A 47 6.21 4.87 -9.32
CA GLY A 47 7.24 5.92 -9.44
C GLY A 47 8.01 6.09 -8.15
N THR A 48 8.69 7.23 -8.00
CA THR A 48 9.55 7.51 -6.85
C THR A 48 8.76 8.10 -5.68
N PHE A 49 9.31 7.92 -4.48
CA PHE A 49 8.71 8.42 -3.25
C PHE A 49 8.51 9.93 -3.27
N ASP A 50 9.55 10.69 -3.65
CA ASP A 50 9.46 12.16 -3.71
C ASP A 50 8.43 12.63 -4.75
N ALA A 51 8.34 11.97 -5.91
CA ALA A 51 7.32 12.30 -6.90
C ALA A 51 5.91 12.09 -6.34
N GLY A 52 5.70 11.01 -5.56
CA GLY A 52 4.43 10.73 -4.90
C GLY A 52 4.06 11.79 -3.87
N MET A 53 4.98 12.14 -2.97
CA MET A 53 4.75 13.14 -1.94
C MET A 53 4.56 14.54 -2.54
N ASN A 54 5.39 14.93 -3.53
CA ASN A 54 5.25 16.22 -4.20
C ASN A 54 3.89 16.36 -4.90
N ALA A 55 3.42 15.31 -5.57
CA ALA A 55 2.12 15.30 -6.22
C ALA A 55 0.95 15.46 -5.22
N LEU A 56 1.06 14.90 -3.99
CA LEU A 56 0.11 15.14 -2.90
C LEU A 56 0.17 16.58 -2.40
N HIS A 57 1.37 17.15 -2.24
CA HIS A 57 1.56 18.55 -1.83
C HIS A 57 1.02 19.53 -2.86
N GLU A 58 1.34 19.36 -4.14
CA GLU A 58 0.86 20.24 -5.23
C GLU A 58 -0.67 20.31 -5.32
N ARG A 59 -1.35 19.24 -4.90
CA ARG A 59 -2.82 19.16 -4.87
C ARG A 59 -3.43 19.54 -3.53
N ASN A 60 -2.62 19.93 -2.55
CA ASN A 60 -3.05 20.24 -1.17
C ASN A 60 -3.81 19.08 -0.52
N LEU A 61 -3.41 17.83 -0.80
CA LEU A 61 -4.10 16.63 -0.30
C LEU A 61 -3.48 16.05 0.98
N VAL A 62 -2.26 16.47 1.35
CA VAL A 62 -1.50 15.89 2.47
C VAL A 62 -2.29 15.96 3.77
N GLU A 63 -2.72 17.15 4.18
CA GLU A 63 -3.40 17.33 5.47
C GLU A 63 -4.78 16.65 5.47
N THR A 64 -5.55 16.77 4.38
CA THR A 64 -6.88 16.14 4.28
C THR A 64 -6.79 14.62 4.33
N VAL A 65 -5.75 14.02 3.72
CA VAL A 65 -5.50 12.57 3.82
C VAL A 65 -5.10 12.18 5.23
N LYS A 66 -4.26 12.97 5.91
CA LYS A 66 -3.88 12.73 7.32
C LYS A 66 -5.09 12.80 8.25
N GLU A 67 -5.93 13.83 8.12
CA GLU A 67 -7.19 13.97 8.88
C GLU A 67 -8.11 12.76 8.66
N ALA A 68 -8.25 12.30 7.41
CA ALA A 68 -9.06 11.13 7.10
C ALA A 68 -8.55 9.86 7.83
N ILE A 69 -7.23 9.72 7.96
CA ILE A 69 -6.60 8.56 8.60
C ILE A 69 -6.60 8.69 10.13
N VAL A 70 -6.11 9.81 10.65
CA VAL A 70 -5.80 9.96 12.09
C VAL A 70 -7.06 10.35 12.89
N ASP A 71 -7.82 11.33 12.39
CA ASP A 71 -8.94 11.91 13.12
C ASP A 71 -10.24 11.15 12.83
N ARG A 72 -10.54 10.94 11.54
CA ARG A 72 -11.76 10.25 11.11
C ARG A 72 -11.61 8.72 11.15
N LYS A 73 -10.39 8.20 11.16
CA LYS A 73 -10.06 6.76 11.24
C LYS A 73 -10.78 5.90 10.19
N ILE A 74 -10.99 6.46 9.00
CA ILE A 74 -11.59 5.68 7.90
C ILE A 74 -10.62 4.58 7.47
N PRO A 75 -11.10 3.42 6.97
CA PRO A 75 -10.22 2.40 6.42
C PRO A 75 -9.44 2.92 5.21
N VAL A 76 -8.12 2.77 5.27
CA VAL A 76 -7.22 3.19 4.18
C VAL A 76 -6.36 2.04 3.73
N LEU A 77 -6.24 1.84 2.40
CA LEU A 77 -5.37 0.85 1.79
C LEU A 77 -4.33 1.54 0.90
N GLY A 78 -3.07 1.52 1.33
CA GLY A 78 -1.92 1.91 0.51
C GLY A 78 -1.43 0.75 -0.34
N ILE A 79 -1.28 0.94 -1.66
CA ILE A 79 -0.80 -0.09 -2.60
C ILE A 79 0.52 0.35 -3.21
N CYS A 80 1.56 -0.47 -3.07
CA CYS A 80 2.91 -0.27 -3.59
C CYS A 80 3.49 1.08 -3.13
N LEU A 81 3.67 2.07 -4.01
CA LEU A 81 4.09 3.41 -3.61
C LEU A 81 3.12 4.01 -2.57
N GLY A 82 1.82 3.80 -2.71
CA GLY A 82 0.84 4.27 -1.73
C GLY A 82 1.05 3.72 -0.32
N MET A 83 1.51 2.47 -0.17
CA MET A 83 1.95 1.91 1.11
C MET A 83 3.16 2.68 1.66
N GLN A 84 4.11 2.98 0.80
CA GLN A 84 5.35 3.67 1.19
C GLN A 84 5.09 5.11 1.62
N LEU A 85 4.20 5.84 0.93
CA LEU A 85 3.85 7.22 1.27
C LEU A 85 3.21 7.37 2.67
N LEU A 86 2.61 6.31 3.23
CA LEU A 86 2.06 6.27 4.59
C LEU A 86 3.15 6.26 5.66
N CYS A 87 4.40 5.90 5.31
CA CYS A 87 5.56 5.86 6.20
C CYS A 87 6.10 7.27 6.50
N LYS A 88 7.09 7.35 7.42
CA LYS A 88 7.73 8.62 7.81
C LYS A 88 8.74 9.13 6.78
N SER A 89 9.50 8.23 6.16
CA SER A 89 10.64 8.58 5.30
C SER A 89 10.97 7.46 4.32
N SER A 90 11.79 7.76 3.34
CA SER A 90 12.30 6.80 2.36
C SER A 90 13.78 7.04 2.06
N ASP A 91 14.54 5.96 1.90
CA ASP A 91 15.91 6.00 1.37
C ASP A 91 15.94 6.37 -0.13
N GLU A 92 14.78 6.43 -0.80
CA GLU A 92 14.66 6.82 -2.22
C GLU A 92 14.68 8.33 -2.41
N GLY A 93 14.30 9.10 -1.37
CA GLY A 93 14.12 10.54 -1.48
C GLY A 93 14.42 11.28 -0.18
N VAL A 94 14.17 12.58 -0.19
CA VAL A 94 14.39 13.48 0.95
C VAL A 94 13.08 14.07 1.50
N THR A 95 11.99 13.97 0.75
CA THR A 95 10.69 14.49 1.17
C THR A 95 10.12 13.64 2.31
N PRO A 96 9.64 14.23 3.41
CA PRO A 96 8.94 13.46 4.44
C PRO A 96 7.68 12.81 3.90
N GLY A 97 7.40 11.57 4.36
CA GLY A 97 6.14 10.91 4.06
C GLY A 97 4.96 11.44 4.89
N LEU A 98 3.80 10.82 4.74
CA LEU A 98 2.60 11.16 5.52
C LEU A 98 2.80 10.92 7.02
N GLY A 99 3.69 9.98 7.40
CA GLY A 99 4.08 9.73 8.78
C GLY A 99 2.98 9.14 9.65
N VAL A 100 1.94 8.56 9.05
CA VAL A 100 0.80 7.96 9.77
C VAL A 100 1.12 6.58 10.30
N VAL A 101 2.15 5.93 9.77
CA VAL A 101 2.68 4.66 10.29
C VAL A 101 4.14 4.85 10.71
N ASN A 102 4.51 4.32 11.88
CA ASN A 102 5.88 4.39 12.40
C ASN A 102 6.79 3.39 11.66
N ALA A 103 7.06 3.70 10.40
CA ALA A 103 7.86 2.88 9.50
C ALA A 103 8.75 3.77 8.61
N SER A 104 9.77 3.17 8.02
CA SER A 104 10.62 3.80 7.01
C SER A 104 10.73 2.90 5.79
N VAL A 105 11.00 3.51 4.63
CA VAL A 105 11.19 2.79 3.38
C VAL A 105 12.68 2.64 3.14
N LYS A 106 13.14 1.40 2.96
CA LYS A 106 14.55 1.02 2.83
C LYS A 106 14.87 0.52 1.45
N LYS A 107 16.11 0.77 0.99
CA LYS A 107 16.62 0.19 -0.25
C LYS A 107 17.03 -1.26 -0.03
N PHE A 108 16.75 -2.14 -0.99
CA PHE A 108 17.33 -3.48 -0.95
C PHE A 108 18.86 -3.41 -1.01
N SER A 109 19.53 -4.05 -0.05
CA SER A 109 20.96 -4.27 -0.13
C SER A 109 21.25 -5.29 -1.24
N MET A 110 22.09 -4.89 -2.20
CA MET A 110 22.60 -5.79 -3.24
C MET A 110 23.66 -6.69 -2.62
N ASP A 111 23.24 -7.82 -2.07
CA ASP A 111 24.22 -8.84 -1.68
C ASP A 111 24.67 -9.56 -2.97
N SER A 112 25.92 -9.31 -3.35
CA SER A 112 26.52 -9.88 -4.56
C SER A 112 26.58 -11.40 -4.57
N TYR A 113 26.44 -12.05 -3.40
CA TYR A 113 26.44 -13.50 -3.26
C TYR A 113 25.12 -14.17 -3.65
N LEU A 114 23.99 -13.41 -3.64
CA LEU A 114 22.67 -13.99 -3.90
C LEU A 114 22.19 -13.84 -5.35
N ASN A 115 22.94 -13.14 -6.21
CA ASN A 115 22.57 -12.89 -7.62
C ASN A 115 21.14 -12.34 -7.82
N LEU A 116 20.62 -11.63 -6.80
CA LEU A 116 19.28 -11.07 -6.81
C LEU A 116 19.21 -9.81 -7.66
N LYS A 117 18.18 -9.74 -8.48
CA LYS A 117 17.93 -8.57 -9.34
C LYS A 117 17.10 -7.53 -8.58
N VAL A 118 17.48 -6.28 -8.68
CA VAL A 118 16.64 -5.15 -8.26
C VAL A 118 16.15 -4.43 -9.53
N PRO A 119 14.85 -4.22 -9.69
CA PRO A 119 13.77 -4.42 -8.72
C PRO A 119 13.42 -5.90 -8.45
N HIS A 120 12.88 -6.17 -7.24
CA HIS A 120 12.13 -7.39 -6.96
C HIS A 120 10.89 -7.38 -7.86
N MET A 121 10.90 -8.20 -8.91
CA MET A 121 9.83 -8.24 -9.91
C MET A 121 9.37 -9.67 -10.13
N GLY A 122 8.06 -9.89 -10.01
CA GLY A 122 7.43 -11.18 -10.26
C GLY A 122 6.56 -11.66 -9.11
N TRP A 123 6.17 -12.93 -9.19
CA TRP A 123 5.36 -13.60 -8.17
C TRP A 123 6.23 -14.08 -7.02
N ASN A 124 5.79 -13.77 -5.80
CA ASN A 124 6.44 -14.27 -4.59
C ASN A 124 5.40 -14.61 -3.52
N THR A 125 5.76 -15.51 -2.61
CA THR A 125 4.92 -15.94 -1.51
C THR A 125 4.99 -14.96 -0.34
N VAL A 126 3.94 -14.94 0.46
CA VAL A 126 3.88 -14.14 1.69
C VAL A 126 3.68 -15.04 2.90
N ALA A 127 4.28 -14.67 4.03
CA ALA A 127 4.09 -15.32 5.32
C ALA A 127 3.20 -14.43 6.22
N VAL A 128 2.17 -15.01 6.81
CA VAL A 128 1.27 -14.34 7.75
C VAL A 128 1.99 -14.14 9.09
N ARG A 129 1.97 -12.91 9.63
CA ARG A 129 2.59 -12.56 10.90
C ARG A 129 1.59 -12.35 12.03
N LYS A 130 0.37 -11.91 11.69
CA LYS A 130 -0.75 -11.80 12.65
C LYS A 130 -2.08 -12.03 11.95
N THR A 131 -3.11 -12.38 12.70
CA THR A 131 -4.48 -12.45 12.19
C THR A 131 -5.05 -11.07 11.95
N ASN A 132 -5.76 -10.89 10.84
CA ASN A 132 -6.38 -9.61 10.48
C ASN A 132 -7.49 -9.82 9.46
N SER A 133 -8.54 -8.99 9.51
CA SER A 133 -9.66 -9.04 8.57
C SER A 133 -9.25 -8.85 7.11
N LEU A 134 -8.21 -8.05 6.83
CA LEU A 134 -7.71 -7.83 5.45
C LEU A 134 -7.23 -9.13 4.78
N ILE A 135 -6.69 -10.06 5.56
CA ILE A 135 -6.13 -11.32 5.06
C ILE A 135 -6.95 -12.55 5.44
N GLU A 136 -8.18 -12.34 5.92
CA GLU A 136 -9.09 -13.44 6.20
C GLU A 136 -9.35 -14.30 4.96
N LYS A 137 -9.37 -15.64 5.11
CA LYS A 137 -9.59 -16.60 4.02
C LYS A 137 -8.54 -16.59 2.90
N LEU A 138 -7.40 -15.97 3.13
CA LEU A 138 -6.29 -16.16 2.23
C LEU A 138 -5.69 -17.57 2.47
N ASP A 139 -5.46 -18.35 1.42
CA ASP A 139 -4.90 -19.72 1.47
C ASP A 139 -3.48 -19.74 2.05
N SER A 140 -3.00 -20.89 2.49
CA SER A 140 -1.63 -21.09 2.99
C SER A 140 -0.53 -20.88 1.92
N GLU A 141 -0.88 -20.94 0.64
CA GLU A 141 0.03 -20.75 -0.49
C GLU A 141 -0.16 -19.40 -1.19
N GLN A 142 -0.40 -18.35 -0.42
CA GLN A 142 -0.64 -17.02 -0.99
C GLN A 142 0.59 -16.50 -1.68
N ARG A 143 0.40 -16.07 -2.91
CA ARG A 143 1.42 -15.40 -3.70
C ARG A 143 0.83 -14.18 -4.40
N PHE A 144 1.63 -13.12 -4.42
CA PHE A 144 1.25 -11.84 -5.02
C PHE A 144 2.30 -11.40 -6.02
N TYR A 145 1.93 -10.47 -6.89
CA TYR A 145 2.82 -9.87 -7.86
C TYR A 145 3.49 -8.63 -7.28
N PHE A 146 4.82 -8.62 -7.28
CA PHE A 146 5.68 -7.55 -6.80
C PHE A 146 6.38 -6.85 -7.95
N VAL A 147 6.63 -5.55 -7.82
CA VAL A 147 7.56 -4.78 -8.65
C VAL A 147 8.02 -3.55 -7.86
N HIS A 148 9.14 -3.67 -7.15
CA HIS A 148 9.64 -2.59 -6.30
C HIS A 148 11.15 -2.74 -6.03
N SER A 149 11.84 -1.60 -5.84
CA SER A 149 13.27 -1.52 -5.50
C SER A 149 13.50 -1.15 -4.03
N TYR A 150 12.46 -0.70 -3.34
CA TYR A 150 12.46 -0.30 -1.94
C TYR A 150 11.34 -1.05 -1.22
N PHE A 151 11.49 -1.27 0.09
CA PHE A 151 10.54 -1.98 0.93
C PHE A 151 10.31 -1.26 2.25
N VAL A 152 9.18 -1.50 2.87
CA VAL A 152 8.82 -0.92 4.17
C VAL A 152 9.46 -1.74 5.30
N GLU A 153 10.06 -1.03 6.25
CA GLU A 153 10.54 -1.54 7.53
C GLU A 153 9.73 -0.89 8.65
N CYS A 154 8.89 -1.68 9.32
CA CYS A 154 8.09 -1.22 10.46
C CYS A 154 8.98 -1.18 11.70
N ASN A 155 8.93 -0.06 12.47
CA ASN A 155 9.62 0.04 13.74
C ASN A 155 8.92 -0.77 14.84
N ASP A 156 7.59 -0.95 14.71
CA ASP A 156 6.81 -1.80 15.60
C ASP A 156 6.52 -3.14 14.92
N PRO A 157 7.02 -4.26 15.44
CA PRO A 157 6.72 -5.58 14.89
C PRO A 157 5.22 -5.92 14.89
N ASP A 158 4.44 -5.34 15.79
CA ASP A 158 2.99 -5.55 15.85
C ASP A 158 2.25 -4.92 14.67
N ASP A 159 2.87 -4.01 13.93
CA ASP A 159 2.32 -3.47 12.69
C ASP A 159 2.51 -4.42 11.50
N ILE A 160 3.44 -5.39 11.57
CA ILE A 160 3.72 -6.30 10.46
C ILE A 160 2.57 -7.28 10.29
N LEU A 161 1.90 -7.22 9.14
CA LEU A 161 0.81 -8.12 8.79
C LEU A 161 1.29 -9.32 7.96
N LEU A 162 2.06 -9.05 6.93
CA LEU A 162 2.67 -10.05 6.05
C LEU A 162 4.15 -9.74 5.84
N SER A 163 4.96 -10.78 5.74
CA SER A 163 6.36 -10.67 5.33
C SER A 163 6.63 -11.51 4.07
N THR A 164 7.69 -11.18 3.36
CA THR A 164 8.15 -11.87 2.16
C THR A 164 9.67 -11.97 2.19
N LYS A 165 10.20 -13.09 1.68
CA LYS A 165 11.64 -13.29 1.57
C LYS A 165 12.10 -13.01 0.13
N TYR A 166 13.03 -12.06 0.01
CA TYR A 166 13.75 -11.77 -1.24
C TYR A 166 15.20 -11.38 -0.91
N GLY A 167 16.06 -12.40 -0.80
CA GLY A 167 17.37 -12.26 -0.18
C GLY A 167 17.27 -12.10 1.33
N GLN A 168 16.74 -10.99 1.76
CA GLN A 168 16.34 -10.71 3.14
C GLN A 168 14.82 -10.81 3.31
N GLU A 169 14.36 -10.92 4.53
CA GLU A 169 12.94 -10.81 4.86
C GLU A 169 12.56 -9.32 4.98
N PHE A 170 11.38 -8.96 4.44
CA PHE A 170 10.87 -7.59 4.51
C PHE A 170 9.36 -7.57 4.75
N THR A 171 8.84 -6.45 5.25
CA THR A 171 7.40 -6.23 5.43
C THR A 171 6.71 -6.08 4.08
N SER A 172 5.92 -7.07 3.68
CA SER A 172 5.15 -7.04 2.44
C SER A 172 3.72 -6.54 2.62
N ALA A 173 3.22 -6.50 3.86
CA ALA A 173 2.03 -5.76 4.26
C ALA A 173 2.11 -5.37 5.72
N PHE A 174 1.51 -4.22 6.06
CA PHE A 174 1.32 -3.79 7.44
C PHE A 174 -0.16 -3.47 7.72
N SER A 175 -0.50 -3.43 9.02
CA SER A 175 -1.77 -2.86 9.50
C SER A 175 -1.55 -2.10 10.80
N HIS A 176 -1.95 -0.83 10.82
CA HIS A 176 -1.90 0.07 11.97
C HIS A 176 -3.28 0.73 12.15
N GLY A 177 -4.03 0.32 13.18
CA GLY A 177 -5.42 0.72 13.32
C GLY A 177 -6.26 0.35 12.09
N SER A 178 -6.90 1.35 11.47
CA SER A 178 -7.66 1.22 10.21
C SER A 178 -6.82 1.45 8.94
N THR A 179 -5.49 1.59 9.09
CA THR A 179 -4.56 1.86 7.99
C THR A 179 -3.84 0.59 7.58
N TYR A 180 -3.95 0.24 6.32
CA TYR A 180 -3.36 -0.95 5.71
C TYR A 180 -2.40 -0.55 4.59
N GLY A 181 -1.30 -1.26 4.47
CA GLY A 181 -0.37 -1.11 3.36
C GLY A 181 0.00 -2.46 2.78
N VAL A 182 0.07 -2.57 1.45
CA VAL A 182 0.57 -3.75 0.74
C VAL A 182 1.61 -3.35 -0.31
N GLN A 183 2.78 -4.00 -0.30
CA GLN A 183 3.87 -3.71 -1.23
C GLN A 183 3.62 -4.30 -2.61
N PHE A 184 2.89 -5.38 -2.67
CA PHE A 184 2.49 -6.03 -3.91
C PHE A 184 1.31 -5.31 -4.57
N HIS A 185 1.00 -5.73 -5.79
CA HIS A 185 -0.10 -5.20 -6.60
C HIS A 185 -1.29 -6.16 -6.57
N PRO A 186 -2.33 -5.94 -5.73
CA PRO A 186 -3.53 -6.79 -5.72
C PRO A 186 -4.18 -6.86 -7.10
N GLU A 187 -4.22 -5.73 -7.84
CA GLU A 187 -4.81 -5.62 -9.17
C GLU A 187 -4.10 -6.45 -10.25
N LYS A 188 -2.88 -6.94 -9.94
CA LYS A 188 -2.09 -7.86 -10.79
C LYS A 188 -2.01 -9.27 -10.20
N SER A 189 -2.62 -9.52 -9.05
CA SER A 189 -2.44 -10.75 -8.27
C SER A 189 -3.61 -11.73 -8.41
N HIS A 190 -4.38 -11.65 -9.50
CA HIS A 190 -5.47 -12.56 -9.85
C HIS A 190 -6.42 -12.86 -8.66
N ARG A 191 -6.69 -14.14 -8.36
CA ARG A 191 -7.62 -14.55 -7.29
C ARG A 191 -7.19 -14.07 -5.89
N PHE A 192 -5.90 -14.05 -5.60
CA PHE A 192 -5.38 -13.62 -4.29
C PHE A 192 -5.62 -12.13 -4.05
N GLY A 193 -5.35 -11.30 -5.07
CA GLY A 193 -5.63 -9.87 -5.01
C GLY A 193 -7.13 -9.57 -4.95
N LEU A 194 -7.94 -10.36 -5.66
CA LEU A 194 -9.40 -10.22 -5.62
C LEU A 194 -9.96 -10.52 -4.22
N GLU A 195 -9.47 -11.58 -3.55
CA GLU A 195 -9.91 -11.90 -2.20
C GLU A 195 -9.48 -10.84 -1.18
N LEU A 196 -8.23 -10.35 -1.27
CA LEU A 196 -7.76 -9.25 -0.42
C LEU A 196 -8.65 -8.01 -0.61
N MET A 197 -9.00 -7.67 -1.85
CA MET A 197 -9.87 -6.52 -2.12
C MET A 197 -11.28 -6.74 -1.56
N LYS A 198 -11.86 -7.94 -1.68
CA LYS A 198 -13.14 -8.27 -1.04
C LYS A 198 -13.09 -8.11 0.47
N ASN A 199 -11.99 -8.52 1.10
CA ASN A 199 -11.81 -8.34 2.53
C ASN A 199 -11.76 -6.85 2.89
N PHE A 200 -10.99 -6.04 2.15
CA PHE A 200 -10.97 -4.58 2.35
C PHE A 200 -12.35 -3.94 2.19
N LEU A 201 -13.18 -4.44 1.28
CA LEU A 201 -14.55 -3.96 1.11
C LEU A 201 -15.45 -4.21 2.34
N ARG A 202 -15.16 -5.27 3.11
CA ARG A 202 -15.95 -5.67 4.30
C ARG A 202 -15.51 -4.96 5.58
N ILE A 203 -14.26 -4.48 5.65
CA ILE A 203 -13.74 -3.66 6.75
C ILE A 203 -14.51 -2.34 6.82
#